data_f92cc356dedff74d62a5086821a46f3b
#
_entry.id   f92cc356dedff74d62a5086821a46f3b
#
_cell.length_a   1.000
_cell.length_b   1.000
_cell.length_c   1.000
_cell.angle_alpha   90.00
_cell.angle_beta   90.00
_cell.angle_gamma   90.00
#
_symmetry.space_group_name_H-M   'P 1'
#
loop_
_entity.id
_entity.type
_entity.pdbx_description
1 polymer ?
#
loop_
_entity_poly.entity_id
_entity_poly.type
_entity_poly.pdbx_seq_one_letter_code
_entity_poly.pdbx_strand_id
1 'polypeptide(L)'
;VRRGFKVYQLNPTDLTASIAYNPLDAASTFPEMQEIAHILVRTATKGTKVDPFWLQGAEEILGILIKCLKSHPDATKYANLANLQYLLQAFGDGTPLTPFVAATAPDDATYHAYKGFISQADKTKQKEHSQAKDSLAVLADPDIARLTSANSFDFASLRREKTALFLVFPQNRVSYYSLLANLFYTQLFHHCLDDRAYRPDSLPIYFLLDEFGHLTIPDFPAIITTTRQRRISLSIVLQSTSQLV
;
A
#
# COMPACT_ATOMS: atom_id res chain seq x y z
N VAL A 1 14.00 24.93 -11.32
CA VAL A 1 12.73 25.06 -10.70
C VAL A 1 12.40 26.53 -10.48
N ARG A 2 11.70 27.14 -11.47
CA ARG A 2 11.56 28.62 -11.63
C ARG A 2 10.71 29.34 -10.56
N ARG A 3 10.10 28.66 -9.56
CA ARG A 3 9.22 29.31 -8.56
C ARG A 3 9.46 28.84 -7.12
N GLY A 4 10.64 28.25 -6.86
CA GLY A 4 11.01 27.81 -5.51
C GLY A 4 10.29 26.51 -5.05
N PHE A 5 9.74 25.71 -5.98
CA PHE A 5 9.22 24.39 -5.68
C PHE A 5 10.32 23.34 -5.66
N LYS A 6 10.31 22.46 -4.66
CA LYS A 6 11.00 21.20 -4.71
C LYS A 6 10.18 20.25 -5.58
N VAL A 7 10.82 19.51 -6.49
CA VAL A 7 10.13 18.60 -7.41
C VAL A 7 10.58 17.19 -7.14
N TYR A 8 9.61 16.32 -6.95
CA TYR A 8 9.79 14.89 -6.75
C TYR A 8 8.93 14.11 -7.72
N GLN A 9 9.35 12.89 -8.04
CA GLN A 9 8.50 11.97 -8.80
C GLN A 9 8.58 10.56 -8.23
N LEU A 10 7.45 9.85 -8.24
CA LEU A 10 7.38 8.41 -8.10
C LEU A 10 7.27 7.83 -9.49
N ASN A 11 8.33 7.21 -9.98
CA ASN A 11 8.44 6.75 -11.35
C ASN A 11 9.11 5.38 -11.41
N PRO A 12 8.35 4.28 -11.53
CA PRO A 12 8.90 2.94 -11.56
C PRO A 12 9.70 2.61 -12.83
N THR A 13 9.67 3.48 -13.84
CA THR A 13 10.44 3.29 -15.08
C THR A 13 11.74 4.08 -15.13
N ASP A 14 11.97 4.94 -14.14
CA ASP A 14 13.23 5.68 -13.97
C ASP A 14 13.56 5.81 -12.48
N LEU A 15 14.19 4.76 -11.94
CA LEU A 15 14.54 4.72 -10.52
C LEU A 15 15.61 5.73 -10.12
N THR A 16 16.35 6.29 -11.08
CA THR A 16 17.41 7.27 -10.78
C THR A 16 16.84 8.65 -10.43
N ALA A 17 15.68 8.97 -10.99
CA ALA A 17 14.95 10.21 -10.76
C ALA A 17 13.77 10.02 -9.78
N SER A 18 13.44 8.78 -9.43
CA SER A 18 12.31 8.45 -8.58
C SER A 18 12.63 8.58 -7.10
N ILE A 19 11.64 9.02 -6.31
CA ILE A 19 11.64 8.73 -4.87
C ILE A 19 11.43 7.24 -4.65
N ALA A 20 11.99 6.72 -3.56
CA ALA A 20 11.64 5.41 -3.03
C ALA A 20 10.45 5.54 -2.07
N TYR A 21 9.57 4.53 -2.05
CA TYR A 21 8.36 4.52 -1.24
C TYR A 21 8.06 3.13 -0.71
N ASN A 22 8.27 2.92 0.58
CA ASN A 22 7.92 1.70 1.28
C ASN A 22 6.57 1.89 2.01
N PRO A 23 5.47 1.25 1.55
CA PRO A 23 4.18 1.41 2.19
C PRO A 23 4.13 0.88 3.63
N LEU A 24 4.98 -0.09 4.00
CA LEU A 24 5.01 -0.60 5.36
C LEU A 24 5.58 0.42 6.36
N ASP A 25 6.48 1.31 5.94
CA ASP A 25 7.02 2.35 6.83
C ASP A 25 5.95 3.37 7.23
N ALA A 26 5.04 3.69 6.32
CA ALA A 26 3.96 4.65 6.58
C ALA A 26 2.88 4.10 7.52
N ALA A 27 2.74 2.76 7.64
CA ALA A 27 1.77 2.14 8.52
C ALA A 27 2.31 2.04 9.96
N SER A 28 1.65 2.73 10.89
CA SER A 28 2.03 2.79 12.32
C SER A 28 1.08 2.02 13.23
N THR A 29 -0.16 1.79 12.78
CA THR A 29 -1.22 1.14 13.56
C THR A 29 -1.68 -0.15 12.90
N PHE A 30 -2.30 -1.04 13.67
CA PHE A 30 -2.84 -2.30 13.14
C PHE A 30 -3.91 -2.10 12.06
N PRO A 31 -4.85 -1.14 12.18
CA PRO A 31 -5.76 -0.84 11.07
C PRO A 31 -5.05 -0.44 9.78
N GLU A 32 -4.01 0.40 9.85
CA GLU A 32 -3.23 0.79 8.67
C GLU A 32 -2.49 -0.39 8.03
N MET A 33 -1.95 -1.31 8.85
CA MET A 33 -1.33 -2.55 8.36
C MET A 33 -2.34 -3.47 7.68
N GLN A 34 -3.54 -3.59 8.26
CA GLN A 34 -4.62 -4.39 7.68
C GLN A 34 -5.14 -3.77 6.37
N GLU A 35 -5.19 -2.45 6.30
CA GLU A 35 -5.58 -1.74 5.08
C GLU A 35 -4.58 -1.99 3.93
N ILE A 36 -3.27 -2.05 4.22
CA ILE A 36 -2.28 -2.45 3.19
C ILE A 36 -2.62 -3.84 2.65
N ALA A 37 -2.86 -4.82 3.53
CA ALA A 37 -3.23 -6.18 3.11
C ALA A 37 -4.50 -6.17 2.24
N HIS A 38 -5.50 -5.40 2.63
CA HIS A 38 -6.74 -5.21 1.86
C HIS A 38 -6.47 -4.62 0.47
N ILE A 39 -5.69 -3.54 0.36
CA ILE A 39 -5.37 -2.90 -0.92
C ILE A 39 -4.60 -3.86 -1.82
N LEU A 40 -3.62 -4.61 -1.27
CA LEU A 40 -2.86 -5.62 -2.01
C LEU A 40 -3.79 -6.63 -2.68
N VAL A 41 -4.70 -7.24 -1.91
CA VAL A 41 -5.61 -8.28 -2.39
C VAL A 41 -6.66 -7.70 -3.36
N ARG A 42 -7.30 -6.58 -3.00
CA ARG A 42 -8.38 -6.01 -3.80
C ARG A 42 -7.91 -5.41 -5.12
N THR A 43 -6.72 -4.83 -5.15
CA THR A 43 -6.17 -4.31 -6.40
C THR A 43 -5.86 -5.46 -7.37
N ALA A 44 -5.26 -6.54 -6.89
CA ALA A 44 -4.92 -7.69 -7.74
C ALA A 44 -6.16 -8.42 -8.29
N THR A 45 -7.29 -8.36 -7.58
CA THR A 45 -8.52 -9.06 -7.97
C THR A 45 -9.55 -8.18 -8.66
N LYS A 46 -9.21 -6.91 -8.92
CA LYS A 46 -10.11 -5.98 -9.63
C LYS A 46 -10.57 -6.56 -10.96
N GLY A 47 -11.89 -6.62 -11.16
CA GLY A 47 -12.49 -7.15 -12.39
C GLY A 47 -12.57 -8.68 -12.48
N THR A 48 -12.13 -9.41 -11.44
CA THR A 48 -12.25 -10.86 -11.37
C THR A 48 -13.40 -11.28 -10.44
N LYS A 49 -14.01 -12.42 -10.74
CA LYS A 49 -15.02 -13.02 -9.86
C LYS A 49 -14.34 -14.02 -8.93
N VAL A 50 -13.81 -13.55 -7.82
CA VAL A 50 -13.25 -14.38 -6.76
C VAL A 50 -14.20 -14.40 -5.59
N ASP A 51 -14.39 -15.58 -4.97
CA ASP A 51 -15.21 -15.71 -3.77
C ASP A 51 -14.63 -14.86 -2.65
N PRO A 52 -15.43 -13.99 -2.00
CA PRO A 52 -14.98 -13.13 -0.90
C PRO A 52 -14.29 -13.88 0.24
N PHE A 53 -14.65 -15.14 0.47
CA PHE A 53 -14.03 -15.99 1.49
C PHE A 53 -12.52 -16.15 1.25
N TRP A 54 -12.09 -16.44 0.01
CA TRP A 54 -10.67 -16.59 -0.32
C TRP A 54 -9.90 -15.28 -0.24
N LEU A 55 -10.57 -14.17 -0.55
CA LEU A 55 -9.97 -12.84 -0.43
C LEU A 55 -9.71 -12.50 1.05
N GLN A 56 -10.67 -12.80 1.92
CA GLN A 56 -10.53 -12.55 3.36
C GLN A 56 -9.38 -13.36 3.96
N GLY A 57 -9.24 -14.64 3.62
CA GLY A 57 -8.12 -15.46 4.09
C GLY A 57 -6.77 -14.97 3.59
N ALA A 58 -6.70 -14.49 2.33
CA ALA A 58 -5.50 -13.86 1.78
C ALA A 58 -5.16 -12.55 2.51
N GLU A 59 -6.15 -11.71 2.80
CA GLU A 59 -5.97 -10.48 3.58
C GLU A 59 -5.48 -10.79 5.01
N GLU A 60 -6.01 -11.86 5.63
CA GLU A 60 -5.63 -12.28 6.98
C GLU A 60 -4.15 -12.69 7.05
N ILE A 61 -3.70 -13.61 6.19
CA ILE A 61 -2.30 -14.04 6.22
C ILE A 61 -1.33 -12.91 5.89
N LEU A 62 -1.65 -12.06 4.93
CA LEU A 62 -0.83 -10.87 4.63
C LEU A 62 -0.77 -9.91 5.82
N GLY A 63 -1.91 -9.63 6.47
CA GLY A 63 -1.98 -8.79 7.67
C GLY A 63 -1.13 -9.33 8.83
N ILE A 64 -1.18 -10.64 9.07
CA ILE A 64 -0.35 -11.32 10.09
C ILE A 64 1.14 -11.12 9.78
N LEU A 65 1.57 -11.40 8.54
CA LEU A 65 2.97 -11.29 8.15
C LEU A 65 3.47 -9.83 8.16
N ILE A 66 2.64 -8.87 7.77
CA ILE A 66 2.96 -7.43 7.87
C ILE A 66 3.18 -7.04 9.33
N LYS A 67 2.29 -7.44 10.25
CA LYS A 67 2.45 -7.18 11.69
C LYS A 67 3.75 -7.75 12.23
N CYS A 68 4.07 -8.99 11.87
CA CYS A 68 5.31 -9.65 12.28
C CYS A 68 6.56 -8.93 11.74
N LEU A 69 6.57 -8.54 10.46
CA LEU A 69 7.66 -7.76 9.87
C LEU A 69 7.85 -6.41 10.55
N LYS A 70 6.76 -5.71 10.86
CA LYS A 70 6.79 -4.41 11.54
C LYS A 70 7.24 -4.50 13.00
N SER A 71 7.01 -5.64 13.64
CA SER A 71 7.41 -5.90 15.04
C SER A 71 8.78 -6.56 15.15
N HIS A 72 9.43 -6.89 14.04
CA HIS A 72 10.78 -7.45 14.06
C HIS A 72 11.78 -6.43 14.63
N PRO A 73 12.77 -6.85 15.47
CA PRO A 73 13.79 -5.94 16.00
C PRO A 73 14.50 -5.06 14.95
N ASP A 74 14.76 -5.62 13.77
CA ASP A 74 15.35 -4.91 12.64
C ASP A 74 14.28 -4.51 11.59
N ALA A 75 13.08 -4.09 12.01
CA ALA A 75 11.98 -3.73 11.12
C ALA A 75 12.38 -2.65 10.08
N THR A 76 13.22 -1.68 10.47
CA THR A 76 13.73 -0.65 9.56
C THR A 76 14.45 -1.21 8.34
N LYS A 77 15.01 -2.42 8.45
CA LYS A 77 15.71 -3.11 7.37
C LYS A 77 14.82 -4.11 6.63
N TYR A 78 13.94 -4.78 7.36
CA TYR A 78 13.22 -5.95 6.83
C TYR A 78 11.74 -5.70 6.56
N ALA A 79 11.12 -4.68 7.15
CA ALA A 79 9.70 -4.42 6.93
C ALA A 79 9.47 -3.73 5.57
N ASN A 80 9.42 -4.51 4.50
CA ASN A 80 9.08 -4.07 3.15
C ASN A 80 8.33 -5.16 2.38
N LEU A 81 7.74 -4.77 1.24
CA LEU A 81 6.92 -5.69 0.44
C LEU A 81 7.71 -6.85 -0.16
N ALA A 82 8.99 -6.66 -0.48
CA ALA A 82 9.83 -7.74 -1.03
C ALA A 82 10.04 -8.85 0.01
N ASN A 83 10.28 -8.49 1.27
CA ASN A 83 10.39 -9.46 2.35
C ASN A 83 9.03 -10.12 2.69
N LEU A 84 7.92 -9.38 2.57
CA LEU A 84 6.59 -9.97 2.68
C LEU A 84 6.38 -11.06 1.61
N GLN A 85 6.74 -10.78 0.36
CA GLN A 85 6.69 -11.75 -0.72
C GLN A 85 7.60 -12.95 -0.45
N TYR A 86 8.82 -12.71 0.02
CA TYR A 86 9.77 -13.78 0.35
C TYR A 86 9.22 -14.72 1.43
N LEU A 87 8.67 -14.18 2.53
CA LEU A 87 8.05 -14.99 3.59
C LEU A 87 6.89 -15.82 3.05
N LEU A 88 6.05 -15.23 2.21
CA LEU A 88 4.92 -15.94 1.64
C LEU A 88 5.34 -17.07 0.69
N GLN A 89 6.40 -16.87 -0.10
CA GLN A 89 6.98 -17.91 -0.95
C GLN A 89 7.59 -19.03 -0.11
N ALA A 90 8.40 -18.70 0.90
CA ALA A 90 9.00 -19.68 1.80
C ALA A 90 7.94 -20.55 2.49
N PHE A 91 6.82 -19.96 2.91
CA PHE A 91 5.68 -20.68 3.46
C PHE A 91 5.07 -21.65 2.43
N GLY A 92 4.90 -21.21 1.18
CA GLY A 92 4.39 -22.03 0.07
C GLY A 92 5.30 -23.21 -0.29
N ASP A 93 6.61 -23.03 -0.14
CA ASP A 93 7.63 -24.06 -0.37
C ASP A 93 7.76 -25.03 0.82
N GLY A 94 6.88 -24.93 1.84
CA GLY A 94 6.83 -25.80 3.00
C GLY A 94 7.76 -25.40 4.15
N THR A 95 8.40 -24.21 4.07
CA THR A 95 9.21 -23.71 5.18
C THR A 95 8.31 -23.27 6.35
N PRO A 96 8.48 -23.84 7.56
CA PRO A 96 7.67 -23.44 8.71
C PRO A 96 7.93 -22.00 9.12
N LEU A 97 6.93 -21.12 9.06
CA LEU A 97 7.03 -19.76 9.58
C LEU A 97 6.73 -19.65 11.07
N THR A 98 6.35 -20.75 11.73
CA THR A 98 6.00 -20.75 13.16
C THR A 98 7.10 -20.16 14.06
N PRO A 99 8.40 -20.48 13.89
CA PRO A 99 9.44 -19.86 14.71
C PRO A 99 9.55 -18.34 14.48
N PHE A 100 9.41 -17.89 13.23
CA PHE A 100 9.44 -16.46 12.88
C PHE A 100 8.23 -15.75 13.52
N VAL A 101 7.02 -16.26 13.33
CA VAL A 101 5.81 -15.64 13.90
C VAL A 101 5.83 -15.68 15.43
N ALA A 102 6.28 -16.77 16.04
CA ALA A 102 6.42 -16.85 17.51
C ALA A 102 7.40 -15.82 18.08
N ALA A 103 8.46 -15.48 17.31
CA ALA A 103 9.47 -14.52 17.73
C ALA A 103 9.08 -13.05 17.44
N THR A 104 8.16 -12.80 16.49
CA THR A 104 7.89 -11.46 15.98
C THR A 104 6.43 -11.02 16.05
N ALA A 105 5.50 -11.91 16.42
CA ALA A 105 4.10 -11.51 16.63
C ALA A 105 4.02 -10.42 17.72
N PRO A 106 3.35 -9.29 17.45
CA PRO A 106 3.29 -8.18 18.41
C PRO A 106 2.42 -8.50 19.63
N ASP A 107 1.53 -9.46 19.50
CA ASP A 107 0.56 -9.88 20.54
C ASP A 107 0.09 -11.33 20.34
N ASP A 108 -0.53 -11.89 21.38
CA ASP A 108 -1.09 -13.23 21.36
C ASP A 108 -2.19 -13.41 20.30
N ALA A 109 -2.97 -12.37 20.02
CA ALA A 109 -4.04 -12.44 19.04
C ALA A 109 -3.49 -12.69 17.63
N THR A 110 -2.40 -12.00 17.26
CA THR A 110 -1.70 -12.21 15.98
C THR A 110 -1.11 -13.63 15.89
N TYR A 111 -0.50 -14.13 16.96
CA TYR A 111 0.01 -15.50 17.01
C TYR A 111 -1.11 -16.54 16.88
N HIS A 112 -2.23 -16.36 17.60
CA HIS A 112 -3.39 -17.25 17.51
C HIS A 112 -4.06 -17.21 16.13
N ALA A 113 -4.18 -16.05 15.50
CA ALA A 113 -4.66 -15.94 14.12
C ALA A 113 -3.80 -16.76 13.16
N TYR A 114 -2.46 -16.66 13.27
CA TYR A 114 -1.55 -17.50 12.49
C TYR A 114 -1.76 -18.99 12.75
N LYS A 115 -1.90 -19.40 14.01
CA LYS A 115 -2.20 -20.81 14.36
C LYS A 115 -3.53 -21.29 13.78
N GLY A 116 -4.55 -20.41 13.78
CA GLY A 116 -5.82 -20.65 13.09
C GLY A 116 -5.63 -20.90 11.60
N PHE A 117 -4.89 -20.03 10.94
CA PHE A 117 -4.60 -20.15 9.52
C PHE A 117 -3.88 -21.47 9.15
N ILE A 118 -2.82 -21.85 9.87
CA ILE A 118 -2.05 -23.07 9.56
C ILE A 118 -2.82 -24.37 9.92
N SER A 119 -3.82 -24.29 10.80
CA SER A 119 -4.66 -25.44 11.19
C SER A 119 -5.82 -25.70 10.23
N GLN A 120 -6.07 -24.84 9.27
CA GLN A 120 -7.11 -25.03 8.24
C GLN A 120 -6.86 -26.29 7.40
N ALA A 121 -7.92 -26.79 6.74
CA ALA A 121 -7.80 -27.86 5.77
C ALA A 121 -6.84 -27.44 4.63
N ASP A 122 -5.98 -28.36 4.16
CA ASP A 122 -4.93 -28.05 3.20
C ASP A 122 -5.44 -27.38 1.92
N LYS A 123 -6.59 -27.78 1.41
CA LYS A 123 -7.20 -27.15 0.21
C LYS A 123 -7.58 -25.68 0.45
N THR A 124 -8.09 -25.35 1.63
CA THR A 124 -8.45 -23.98 2.01
C THR A 124 -7.19 -23.13 2.11
N LYS A 125 -6.24 -23.58 2.92
CA LYS A 125 -4.95 -22.92 3.12
C LYS A 125 -4.20 -22.67 1.80
N GLN A 126 -4.17 -23.66 0.90
CA GLN A 126 -3.52 -23.52 -0.41
C GLN A 126 -4.19 -22.47 -1.30
N LYS A 127 -5.53 -22.37 -1.29
CA LYS A 127 -6.24 -21.35 -2.07
C LYS A 127 -6.01 -19.94 -1.54
N GLU A 128 -6.12 -19.75 -0.23
CA GLU A 128 -5.87 -18.46 0.42
C GLU A 128 -4.42 -18.01 0.22
N HIS A 129 -3.46 -18.94 0.38
CA HIS A 129 -2.05 -18.68 0.11
C HIS A 129 -1.81 -18.32 -1.37
N SER A 130 -2.41 -19.06 -2.33
CA SER A 130 -2.29 -18.73 -3.76
C SER A 130 -2.83 -17.34 -4.04
N GLN A 131 -3.99 -16.98 -3.48
CA GLN A 131 -4.58 -15.65 -3.65
C GLN A 131 -3.68 -14.54 -3.06
N ALA A 132 -3.09 -14.77 -1.89
CA ALA A 132 -2.13 -13.85 -1.29
C ALA A 132 -0.87 -13.68 -2.17
N LYS A 133 -0.34 -14.79 -2.71
CA LYS A 133 0.81 -14.79 -3.61
C LYS A 133 0.54 -14.02 -4.90
N ASP A 134 -0.64 -14.24 -5.51
CA ASP A 134 -1.05 -13.54 -6.74
C ASP A 134 -1.16 -12.02 -6.50
N SER A 135 -1.57 -11.63 -5.28
CA SER A 135 -1.65 -10.22 -4.89
C SER A 135 -0.29 -9.51 -4.82
N LEU A 136 0.78 -10.25 -4.68
CA LEU A 136 2.15 -9.74 -4.66
C LEU A 136 2.93 -10.00 -5.96
N ALA A 137 2.28 -10.51 -7.02
CA ALA A 137 2.95 -10.91 -8.25
C ALA A 137 3.75 -9.77 -8.92
N VAL A 138 3.28 -8.52 -8.80
CA VAL A 138 3.96 -7.34 -9.34
C VAL A 138 5.35 -7.11 -8.72
N LEU A 139 5.60 -7.62 -7.50
CA LEU A 139 6.89 -7.51 -6.81
C LEU A 139 7.95 -8.47 -7.36
N ALA A 140 7.59 -9.37 -8.28
CA ALA A 140 8.56 -10.13 -9.06
C ALA A 140 9.38 -9.22 -10.00
N ASP A 141 8.89 -8.02 -10.30
CA ASP A 141 9.64 -6.96 -10.96
C ASP A 141 10.69 -6.39 -9.98
N PRO A 142 12.00 -6.54 -10.25
CA PRO A 142 13.05 -6.09 -9.34
C PRO A 142 13.06 -4.57 -9.15
N ASP A 143 12.58 -3.81 -10.14
CA ASP A 143 12.52 -2.35 -10.05
C ASP A 143 11.41 -1.92 -9.09
N ILE A 144 10.26 -2.58 -9.10
CA ILE A 144 9.18 -2.34 -8.13
C ILE A 144 9.61 -2.78 -6.73
N ALA A 145 10.21 -3.96 -6.59
CA ALA A 145 10.72 -4.43 -5.31
C ALA A 145 11.74 -3.45 -4.70
N ARG A 146 12.65 -2.91 -5.52
CA ARG A 146 13.63 -1.90 -5.11
C ARG A 146 12.96 -0.56 -4.75
N LEU A 147 12.01 -0.10 -5.57
CA LEU A 147 11.28 1.14 -5.35
C LEU A 147 10.54 1.14 -4.01
N THR A 148 10.00 -0.04 -3.61
CA THR A 148 9.19 -0.22 -2.40
C THR A 148 9.98 -0.73 -1.20
N SER A 149 11.31 -0.75 -1.25
CA SER A 149 12.16 -1.27 -0.17
C SER A 149 12.54 -0.23 0.89
N ALA A 150 12.43 1.05 0.59
CA ALA A 150 12.81 2.16 1.48
C ALA A 150 11.95 3.40 1.23
N ASN A 151 12.04 4.40 2.10
CA ASN A 151 11.45 5.72 1.88
C ASN A 151 12.53 6.78 1.68
N SER A 152 12.33 7.64 0.71
CA SER A 152 13.14 8.84 0.48
C SER A 152 12.32 10.13 0.43
N PHE A 153 11.02 10.05 0.71
CA PHE A 153 10.11 11.20 0.71
C PHE A 153 9.25 11.22 1.97
N ASP A 154 9.21 12.36 2.65
CA ASP A 154 8.37 12.60 3.81
C ASP A 154 7.08 13.33 3.41
N PHE A 155 5.93 12.69 3.57
CA PHE A 155 4.61 13.28 3.29
C PHE A 155 4.37 14.58 4.10
N ALA A 156 4.93 14.69 5.30
CA ALA A 156 4.78 15.89 6.12
C ALA A 156 5.44 17.12 5.47
N SER A 157 6.40 16.94 4.57
CA SER A 157 7.04 18.04 3.83
C SER A 157 6.05 18.81 2.95
N LEU A 158 4.99 18.16 2.45
CA LEU A 158 3.95 18.79 1.61
C LEU A 158 3.21 19.93 2.31
N ARG A 159 3.11 19.88 3.64
CA ARG A 159 2.47 20.93 4.45
C ARG A 159 3.39 22.05 4.85
N ARG A 160 4.72 21.84 4.74
CA ARG A 160 5.75 22.78 5.22
C ARG A 160 6.48 23.49 4.09
N GLU A 161 6.61 22.84 2.94
CA GLU A 161 7.44 23.31 1.84
C GLU A 161 6.67 23.32 0.51
N LYS A 162 7.00 24.30 -0.34
CA LYS A 162 6.46 24.31 -1.72
C LYS A 162 6.98 23.10 -2.48
N THR A 163 6.15 22.09 -2.63
CA THR A 163 6.51 20.82 -3.24
C THR A 163 5.59 20.52 -4.42
N ALA A 164 6.15 20.01 -5.51
CA ALA A 164 5.42 19.39 -6.61
C ALA A 164 5.83 17.91 -6.66
N LEU A 165 4.87 17.03 -6.44
CA LEU A 165 5.06 15.58 -6.44
C LEU A 165 4.28 14.99 -7.63
N PHE A 166 4.98 14.29 -8.50
CA PHE A 166 4.42 13.65 -9.69
C PHE A 166 4.42 12.13 -9.52
N LEU A 167 3.28 11.48 -9.79
CA LEU A 167 3.21 10.04 -10.02
C LEU A 167 3.23 9.82 -11.53
N VAL A 168 4.29 9.19 -12.01
CA VAL A 168 4.55 9.03 -13.45
C VAL A 168 4.48 7.54 -13.80
N PHE A 169 3.41 7.14 -14.48
CA PHE A 169 3.23 5.77 -14.95
C PHE A 169 3.04 5.75 -16.47
N PRO A 170 3.65 4.78 -17.19
CA PRO A 170 3.40 4.62 -18.60
C PRO A 170 1.91 4.35 -18.87
N GLN A 171 1.31 5.11 -19.77
CA GLN A 171 -0.13 5.06 -20.05
C GLN A 171 -0.59 3.66 -20.50
N ASN A 172 0.25 2.95 -21.25
CA ASN A 172 -0.01 1.57 -21.68
C ASN A 172 0.21 0.51 -20.60
N ARG A 173 0.62 0.88 -19.37
CA ARG A 173 0.90 -0.01 -18.24
C ARG A 173 0.28 0.46 -16.92
N VAL A 174 -0.69 1.36 -16.95
CA VAL A 174 -1.31 1.91 -15.73
C VAL A 174 -1.89 0.80 -14.84
N SER A 175 -2.54 -0.19 -15.43
CA SER A 175 -3.08 -1.33 -14.66
C SER A 175 -2.00 -2.15 -13.96
N TYR A 176 -0.81 -2.27 -14.55
CA TYR A 176 0.33 -2.97 -13.94
C TYR A 176 0.85 -2.25 -12.70
N TYR A 177 0.90 -0.93 -12.74
CA TYR A 177 1.35 -0.10 -11.62
C TYR A 177 0.24 0.34 -10.66
N SER A 178 -1.01 -0.12 -10.88
CA SER A 178 -2.17 0.30 -10.09
C SER A 178 -2.02 -0.01 -8.60
N LEU A 179 -1.35 -1.11 -8.24
CA LEU A 179 -1.07 -1.44 -6.85
C LEU A 179 -0.24 -0.36 -6.16
N LEU A 180 0.86 0.06 -6.80
CA LEU A 180 1.74 1.10 -6.27
C LEU A 180 0.99 2.43 -6.15
N ALA A 181 0.21 2.78 -7.16
CA ALA A 181 -0.59 4.01 -7.16
C ALA A 181 -1.66 4.01 -6.06
N ASN A 182 -2.41 2.91 -5.91
CA ASN A 182 -3.45 2.79 -4.89
C ASN A 182 -2.89 2.88 -3.47
N LEU A 183 -1.79 2.15 -3.17
CA LEU A 183 -1.11 2.24 -1.88
C LEU A 183 -0.63 3.65 -1.60
N PHE A 184 0.05 4.27 -2.58
CA PHE A 184 0.61 5.60 -2.41
C PHE A 184 -0.46 6.66 -2.17
N TYR A 185 -1.50 6.70 -3.00
CA TYR A 185 -2.58 7.68 -2.85
C TYR A 185 -3.37 7.48 -1.58
N THR A 186 -3.70 6.24 -1.20
CA THR A 186 -4.43 5.97 0.05
C THR A 186 -3.65 6.50 1.25
N GLN A 187 -2.37 6.16 1.37
CA GLN A 187 -1.55 6.62 2.50
C GLN A 187 -1.30 8.13 2.46
N LEU A 188 -1.13 8.70 1.27
CA LEU A 188 -0.99 10.15 1.12
C LEU A 188 -2.26 10.89 1.55
N PHE A 189 -3.44 10.42 1.17
CA PHE A 189 -4.71 11.00 1.62
C PHE A 189 -4.88 10.89 3.13
N HIS A 190 -4.63 9.71 3.71
CA HIS A 190 -4.72 9.53 5.15
C HIS A 190 -3.79 10.48 5.89
N HIS A 191 -2.52 10.60 5.44
CA HIS A 191 -1.59 11.55 6.03
C HIS A 191 -2.08 13.00 5.90
N CYS A 192 -2.58 13.41 4.74
CA CYS A 192 -3.04 14.78 4.50
C CYS A 192 -4.31 15.13 5.27
N LEU A 193 -5.14 14.13 5.62
CA LEU A 193 -6.37 14.29 6.37
C LEU A 193 -6.19 14.13 7.89
N ASP A 194 -5.05 13.60 8.35
CA ASP A 194 -4.78 13.45 9.78
C ASP A 194 -4.74 14.81 10.47
N ASP A 195 -5.52 14.95 11.55
CA ASP A 195 -5.57 16.16 12.38
C ASP A 195 -4.22 16.52 12.96
N ARG A 196 -3.36 15.53 13.21
CA ARG A 196 -2.02 15.73 13.75
C ARG A 196 -1.06 16.34 12.72
N ALA A 197 -1.31 16.09 11.42
CA ALA A 197 -0.50 16.61 10.33
C ALA A 197 -0.92 18.01 9.87
N TYR A 198 -2.13 18.47 10.22
CA TYR A 198 -2.67 19.77 9.83
C TYR A 198 -2.45 20.83 10.90
N ARG A 199 -2.04 22.01 10.47
CA ARG A 199 -1.95 23.24 11.28
C ARG A 199 -2.61 24.40 10.52
N PRO A 200 -3.11 25.44 11.19
CA PRO A 200 -3.74 26.59 10.51
C PRO A 200 -2.83 27.30 9.51
N ASP A 201 -1.53 27.29 9.74
CA ASP A 201 -0.49 27.86 8.87
C ASP A 201 0.06 26.89 7.82
N SER A 202 -0.41 25.64 7.81
CA SER A 202 -0.01 24.64 6.81
C SER A 202 -0.29 25.09 5.39
N LEU A 203 0.59 24.75 4.47
CA LEU A 203 0.40 25.01 3.03
C LEU A 203 -0.84 24.25 2.51
N PRO A 204 -1.61 24.85 1.58
CA PRO A 204 -2.68 24.14 0.89
C PRO A 204 -2.10 23.04 -0.02
N ILE A 205 -2.88 21.97 -0.21
CA ILE A 205 -2.51 20.87 -1.11
C ILE A 205 -3.50 20.81 -2.26
N TYR A 206 -2.99 20.64 -3.47
CA TYR A 206 -3.77 20.50 -4.69
C TYR A 206 -3.48 19.14 -5.30
N PHE A 207 -4.49 18.27 -5.34
CA PHE A 207 -4.43 17.01 -6.08
C PHE A 207 -4.98 17.20 -7.48
N LEU A 208 -4.17 16.91 -8.48
CA LEU A 208 -4.55 16.88 -9.88
C LEU A 208 -4.52 15.41 -10.32
N LEU A 209 -5.67 14.75 -10.27
CA LEU A 209 -5.81 13.31 -10.50
C LEU A 209 -6.27 13.09 -11.93
N ASP A 210 -5.31 12.97 -12.83
CA ASP A 210 -5.56 12.59 -14.20
C ASP A 210 -5.78 11.08 -14.32
N GLU A 211 -6.67 10.66 -15.22
CA GLU A 211 -7.03 9.24 -15.43
C GLU A 211 -7.47 8.49 -14.14
N PHE A 212 -8.18 9.19 -13.27
CA PHE A 212 -8.60 8.68 -11.96
C PHE A 212 -9.36 7.34 -12.01
N GLY A 213 -10.06 7.03 -13.11
CA GLY A 213 -10.81 5.78 -13.28
C GLY A 213 -10.00 4.48 -13.13
N HIS A 214 -8.67 4.56 -13.22
CA HIS A 214 -7.78 3.42 -12.99
C HIS A 214 -7.46 3.17 -11.52
N LEU A 215 -7.70 4.15 -10.65
CA LEU A 215 -7.43 4.04 -9.22
C LEU A 215 -8.58 3.35 -8.48
N THR A 216 -8.25 2.75 -7.34
CA THR A 216 -9.21 2.19 -6.39
C THR A 216 -8.74 2.60 -4.99
N ILE A 217 -9.21 3.77 -4.55
CA ILE A 217 -8.86 4.32 -3.25
C ILE A 217 -10.01 4.00 -2.29
N PRO A 218 -9.78 3.25 -1.21
CA PRO A 218 -10.80 2.97 -0.21
C PRO A 218 -11.43 4.26 0.32
N ASP A 219 -12.72 4.22 0.57
CA ASP A 219 -13.49 5.32 1.17
C ASP A 219 -13.33 6.70 0.49
N PHE A 220 -12.98 6.71 -0.81
CA PHE A 220 -12.75 7.96 -1.55
C PHE A 220 -13.92 8.97 -1.48
N PRO A 221 -15.21 8.56 -1.50
CA PRO A 221 -16.32 9.50 -1.27
C PRO A 221 -16.24 10.22 0.09
N ALA A 222 -15.84 9.53 1.16
CA ALA A 222 -15.63 10.13 2.47
C ALA A 222 -14.43 11.08 2.47
N ILE A 223 -13.35 10.71 1.78
CA ILE A 223 -12.17 11.55 1.58
C ILE A 223 -12.58 12.91 0.98
N ILE A 224 -13.34 12.90 -0.12
CA ILE A 224 -13.79 14.14 -0.80
C ILE A 224 -14.53 15.08 0.17
N THR A 225 -15.39 14.56 1.03
CA THR A 225 -16.20 15.40 1.93
C THR A 225 -15.38 16.09 3.00
N THR A 226 -14.23 15.52 3.38
CA THR A 226 -13.38 16.03 4.47
C THR A 226 -12.25 16.94 3.99
N THR A 227 -11.90 16.92 2.71
CA THR A 227 -10.77 17.64 2.13
C THR A 227 -10.82 19.16 2.35
N ARG A 228 -12.02 19.76 2.23
CA ARG A 228 -12.21 21.21 2.37
C ARG A 228 -11.72 21.75 3.71
N GLN A 229 -11.98 21.04 4.80
CA GLN A 229 -11.60 21.44 6.15
C GLN A 229 -10.09 21.41 6.37
N ARG A 230 -9.36 20.73 5.50
CA ARG A 230 -7.89 20.56 5.57
C ARG A 230 -7.14 21.35 4.50
N ARG A 231 -7.79 22.33 3.86
CA ARG A 231 -7.21 23.12 2.76
C ARG A 231 -6.64 22.23 1.64
N ILE A 232 -7.41 21.18 1.29
CA ILE A 232 -7.11 20.29 0.18
C ILE A 232 -8.11 20.55 -0.94
N SER A 233 -7.61 20.73 -2.15
CA SER A 233 -8.41 20.83 -3.37
C SER A 233 -8.16 19.62 -4.25
N LEU A 234 -9.23 19.04 -4.78
CA LEU A 234 -9.18 17.89 -5.68
C LEU A 234 -9.68 18.33 -7.07
N SER A 235 -8.90 18.02 -8.09
CA SER A 235 -9.30 18.09 -9.50
C SER A 235 -9.19 16.67 -10.07
N ILE A 236 -10.31 16.12 -10.53
CA ILE A 236 -10.40 14.75 -11.03
C ILE A 236 -10.74 14.82 -12.51
N VAL A 237 -9.95 14.15 -13.34
CA VAL A 237 -10.20 13.99 -14.76
C VAL A 237 -10.61 12.55 -15.05
N LEU A 238 -11.74 12.38 -15.70
CA LEU A 238 -12.31 11.10 -16.10
C LEU A 238 -12.51 11.07 -17.61
N GLN A 239 -12.29 9.95 -18.24
CA GLN A 239 -12.50 9.77 -19.69
C GLN A 239 -13.97 9.49 -20.03
N SER A 240 -14.74 8.99 -19.06
CA SER A 240 -16.15 8.64 -19.22
C SER A 240 -16.92 8.77 -17.90
N THR A 241 -18.19 9.14 -17.99
CA THR A 241 -19.10 9.17 -16.82
C THR A 241 -19.33 7.79 -16.21
N SER A 242 -19.11 6.70 -16.96
CA SER A 242 -19.16 5.33 -16.43
C SER A 242 -18.06 5.02 -15.39
N GLN A 243 -17.06 5.88 -15.28
CA GLN A 243 -16.01 5.77 -14.25
C GLN A 243 -16.41 6.41 -12.91
N LEU A 244 -17.60 7.01 -12.83
CA LEU A 244 -18.16 7.59 -11.60
C LEU A 244 -19.00 6.62 -10.78
N VAL A 245 -19.17 5.37 -11.23
CA VAL A 245 -20.04 4.34 -10.61
C VAL A 245 -19.21 3.34 -9.83
#